data_0bce16fa3e844bbf373487ddab09d326
#
_entry.id   0bce16fa3e844bbf373487ddab09d326
#
_cell.length_a   1.000
_cell.length_b   1.000
_cell.length_c   1.000
_cell.angle_alpha   90.00
_cell.angle_beta   90.00
_cell.angle_gamma   90.00
#
_symmetry.space_group_name_H-M   'P 1'
#
loop_
_entity.id
_entity.type
_entity.pdbx_description
1 polymer ?
#
loop_
_entity_poly.entity_id
_entity_poly.type
_entity_poly.pdbx_seq_one_letter_code
_entity_poly.pdbx_strand_id
1 'polypeptide(L)'
;VPKEQEALKQHIAFSYPQWELVEYDSLADAADMVMNETADCFLMGTSQAMIYDNNRDFKSVPLTKTMEACFAVKGGEGTLLSILNKTLKGMPSGMLTSALAIYDSTADKVTFSDFVKDNMLAFFLAIGFSALSIIVIILVLLRKARKAEAAAKLAAIDTQKLNEKLEIALKKAEDASLAKTSFLNNMSHDIRTPMNVILGYAQLMENELNGKDIPEALEHLEKLQQSGNLLLSIINNVLDMARIESGRMEIDENYCRIEDVWKSLFAVFDEKARKKNISLHYTMNVEHEHVLTDVTKVKEILVNILSNAIKYTPAGGSVMVYVDELPCDESGYMIVRIRISDTGIGMSRDYLTKIFEAFTREKNTTKSKIAGTGLGMSIVKNYVDLLGGTIDVESELGKGSTFTVTLKHRIADERYYVKKHIEEIETGSEILEGRNILLAEDNDLNAEIAEAILKRAGLTIERVENGIQCVNRILEMPAGTYDMILMDIQMPEMDGYKATQAIRNLTDKDKACIPIIAMTANAFAEDKRKTME
;
A
#
# COMPACT_ATOMS: atom_id res chain seq x y z
N VAL A 1 -57.26 45.40 23.83
CA VAL A 1 -56.99 46.52 22.93
C VAL A 1 -56.64 47.78 23.75
N PRO A 2 -55.73 48.64 23.30
CA PRO A 2 -55.37 49.87 24.02
C PRO A 2 -56.58 50.78 24.19
N LYS A 3 -56.79 51.31 25.40
CA LYS A 3 -57.93 52.24 25.71
C LYS A 3 -57.96 53.49 24.85
N GLU A 4 -56.79 54.03 24.52
CA GLU A 4 -56.72 55.32 23.78
C GLU A 4 -56.90 55.19 22.26
N GLN A 5 -57.07 54.01 21.71
CA GLN A 5 -57.15 53.73 20.27
C GLN A 5 -58.54 53.28 19.85
N GLU A 6 -59.53 54.18 19.96
CA GLU A 6 -60.92 53.90 19.62
C GLU A 6 -61.11 53.40 18.19
N ALA A 7 -60.39 53.98 17.23
CA ALA A 7 -60.43 53.58 15.82
C ALA A 7 -59.95 52.11 15.62
N LEU A 8 -58.93 51.67 16.38
CA LEU A 8 -58.46 50.32 16.35
C LEU A 8 -59.47 49.35 16.98
N LYS A 9 -60.11 49.76 18.08
CA LYS A 9 -61.12 48.96 18.75
C LYS A 9 -62.33 48.73 17.82
N GLN A 10 -62.80 49.77 17.15
CA GLN A 10 -63.91 49.68 16.15
C GLN A 10 -63.51 48.80 14.96
N HIS A 11 -62.27 48.88 14.50
CA HIS A 11 -61.78 48.09 13.39
C HIS A 11 -61.71 46.57 13.79
N ILE A 12 -61.20 46.27 14.97
CA ILE A 12 -61.10 44.89 15.47
C ILE A 12 -62.50 44.31 15.73
N ALA A 13 -63.41 45.11 16.35
CA ALA A 13 -64.79 44.70 16.58
C ALA A 13 -65.53 44.38 15.28
N PHE A 14 -65.27 45.16 14.27
CA PHE A 14 -65.84 44.95 12.92
C PHE A 14 -65.21 43.74 12.19
N SER A 15 -63.90 43.64 12.27
CA SER A 15 -63.14 42.61 11.53
C SER A 15 -63.21 41.23 12.18
N TYR A 16 -63.38 41.18 13.50
CA TYR A 16 -63.39 39.97 14.32
C TYR A 16 -64.53 39.99 15.34
N PRO A 17 -65.83 40.00 14.89
CA PRO A 17 -66.97 40.20 15.74
C PRO A 17 -67.17 39.09 16.81
N GLN A 18 -66.49 38.03 16.68
CA GLN A 18 -66.48 36.89 17.66
C GLN A 18 -65.55 37.08 18.87
N TRP A 19 -64.74 38.18 18.84
CA TRP A 19 -63.79 38.45 19.91
C TRP A 19 -64.39 39.33 20.97
N GLU A 20 -64.23 39.00 22.22
CA GLU A 20 -64.56 39.87 23.36
C GLU A 20 -63.36 40.78 23.62
N LEU A 21 -63.58 42.10 23.50
CA LEU A 21 -62.47 43.05 23.58
C LEU A 21 -62.39 43.64 24.98
N VAL A 22 -61.23 43.34 25.61
CA VAL A 22 -60.84 43.87 26.93
C VAL A 22 -59.86 45.03 26.69
N GLU A 23 -60.04 46.15 27.37
CA GLU A 23 -59.18 47.34 27.26
C GLU A 23 -58.02 47.24 28.26
N TYR A 24 -56.88 47.73 27.84
CA TYR A 24 -55.69 47.84 28.67
C TYR A 24 -55.03 49.21 28.60
N ASP A 25 -54.31 49.60 29.66
CA ASP A 25 -53.67 50.91 29.76
C ASP A 25 -52.21 50.90 29.22
N SER A 26 -51.51 49.82 29.43
CA SER A 26 -50.13 49.63 28.94
C SER A 26 -49.89 48.22 28.37
N LEU A 27 -48.88 48.08 27.50
CA LEU A 27 -48.49 46.75 27.00
C LEU A 27 -48.00 45.81 28.09
N ALA A 28 -47.49 46.34 29.20
CA ALA A 28 -47.11 45.53 30.35
C ALA A 28 -48.34 44.96 31.03
N ASP A 29 -49.38 45.78 31.23
CA ASP A 29 -50.65 45.31 31.79
C ASP A 29 -51.31 44.25 30.90
N ALA A 30 -51.25 44.46 29.60
CA ALA A 30 -51.77 43.51 28.61
C ALA A 30 -51.01 42.17 28.66
N ALA A 31 -49.72 42.19 28.82
CA ALA A 31 -48.89 41.00 28.97
C ALA A 31 -49.25 40.26 30.28
N ASP A 32 -49.40 41.00 31.38
CA ASP A 32 -49.81 40.44 32.67
C ASP A 32 -51.23 39.85 32.64
N MET A 33 -52.13 40.45 31.89
CA MET A 33 -53.48 39.90 31.70
C MET A 33 -53.46 38.57 30.96
N VAL A 34 -52.57 38.37 29.99
CA VAL A 34 -52.41 37.10 29.30
C VAL A 34 -51.70 36.06 30.16
N MET A 35 -50.68 36.49 30.91
CA MET A 35 -49.96 35.58 31.83
C MET A 35 -50.87 35.09 32.97
N ASN A 36 -51.83 35.90 33.40
CA ASN A 36 -52.77 35.55 34.45
C ASN A 36 -54.07 34.93 33.90
N GLU A 37 -54.12 34.54 32.63
CA GLU A 37 -55.28 33.91 31.98
C GLU A 37 -56.58 34.75 32.03
N THR A 38 -56.49 36.08 32.18
CA THR A 38 -57.61 37.02 32.13
C THR A 38 -57.88 37.52 30.73
N ALA A 39 -56.97 37.28 29.80
CA ALA A 39 -57.12 37.48 28.36
C ALA A 39 -56.37 36.40 27.59
N ASP A 40 -56.90 35.97 26.46
CA ASP A 40 -56.23 34.93 25.63
C ASP A 40 -55.06 35.49 24.82
N CYS A 41 -55.13 36.76 24.40
CA CYS A 41 -54.10 37.44 23.66
C CYS A 41 -54.19 38.94 23.80
N PHE A 42 -53.16 39.65 23.46
CA PHE A 42 -53.21 41.13 23.39
C PHE A 42 -52.70 41.67 22.04
N LEU A 43 -53.19 42.83 21.66
CA LEU A 43 -52.92 43.45 20.38
C LEU A 43 -51.82 44.49 20.54
N MET A 44 -50.81 44.42 19.68
CA MET A 44 -49.73 45.41 19.68
C MET A 44 -49.30 45.77 18.25
N GLY A 45 -48.56 46.85 18.11
CA GLY A 45 -47.95 47.24 16.84
C GLY A 45 -46.80 46.31 16.45
N THR A 46 -46.57 46.11 15.15
CA THR A 46 -45.51 45.25 14.61
C THR A 46 -44.10 45.60 15.12
N SER A 47 -43.83 46.88 15.37
CA SER A 47 -42.53 47.31 15.95
C SER A 47 -42.36 46.89 17.39
N GLN A 48 -43.44 46.70 18.12
CA GLN A 48 -43.44 46.29 19.53
C GLN A 48 -43.44 44.75 19.66
N ALA A 49 -43.97 44.04 18.66
CA ALA A 49 -43.98 42.57 18.61
C ALA A 49 -42.57 41.96 18.67
N MET A 50 -41.59 42.59 18.04
CA MET A 50 -40.20 42.13 18.10
C MET A 50 -39.61 42.05 19.53
N ILE A 51 -40.08 42.90 20.43
CA ILE A 51 -39.63 42.93 21.83
C ILE A 51 -40.16 41.68 22.57
N TYR A 52 -41.37 41.31 22.27
CA TYR A 52 -42.06 40.19 22.90
C TYR A 52 -41.72 38.82 22.24
N ASP A 53 -41.44 38.76 20.94
CA ASP A 53 -41.00 37.53 20.25
C ASP A 53 -39.68 36.99 20.75
N ASN A 54 -38.82 37.82 21.31
CA ASN A 54 -37.59 37.41 21.95
C ASN A 54 -37.79 36.86 23.37
N ASN A 55 -39.01 36.95 23.93
CA ASN A 55 -39.37 36.39 25.22
C ASN A 55 -39.99 35.01 24.98
N ARG A 56 -39.53 33.96 25.71
CA ARG A 56 -40.00 32.58 25.52
C ARG A 56 -41.50 32.40 25.88
N ASP A 57 -42.06 33.33 26.59
CA ASP A 57 -43.41 33.24 27.13
C ASP A 57 -44.49 33.73 26.16
N PHE A 58 -44.10 34.47 25.11
CA PHE A 58 -45.04 35.02 24.12
C PHE A 58 -44.64 34.66 22.71
N LYS A 59 -45.63 34.48 21.85
CA LYS A 59 -45.46 34.30 20.42
C LYS A 59 -46.35 35.23 19.66
N SER A 60 -45.75 36.12 18.80
CA SER A 60 -46.52 37.01 18.00
C SER A 60 -47.11 36.31 16.77
N VAL A 61 -48.37 36.64 16.48
CA VAL A 61 -49.08 36.18 15.30
C VAL A 61 -49.62 37.40 14.57
N PRO A 62 -49.23 37.67 13.31
CA PRO A 62 -49.73 38.80 12.58
C PRO A 62 -51.23 38.66 12.26
N LEU A 63 -51.98 39.70 12.52
CA LEU A 63 -53.39 39.73 12.14
C LEU A 63 -53.51 39.85 10.62
N THR A 64 -54.46 39.12 10.05
CA THR A 64 -54.73 39.12 8.61
C THR A 64 -55.46 40.39 8.12
N LYS A 65 -56.04 41.17 9.05
CA LYS A 65 -56.70 42.44 8.78
C LYS A 65 -56.04 43.52 9.62
N THR A 66 -55.12 44.27 9.03
CA THR A 66 -54.44 45.39 9.69
C THR A 66 -54.93 46.70 9.09
N MET A 67 -54.93 47.76 9.91
CA MET A 67 -55.28 49.13 9.44
C MET A 67 -54.14 49.75 8.64
N GLU A 68 -52.95 49.21 8.66
CA GLU A 68 -51.82 49.63 7.83
C GLU A 68 -51.84 48.89 6.50
N ALA A 69 -51.63 49.60 5.40
CA ALA A 69 -51.50 49.04 4.07
C ALA A 69 -50.16 48.27 4.03
N CYS A 70 -50.19 46.96 4.35
CA CYS A 70 -49.05 46.10 4.24
C CYS A 70 -49.13 45.31 2.94
N PHE A 71 -48.03 45.27 2.19
CA PHE A 71 -47.91 44.33 1.09
C PHE A 71 -47.49 42.97 1.68
N ALA A 72 -48.42 42.02 1.62
CA ALA A 72 -48.11 40.66 1.99
C ALA A 72 -47.56 39.90 0.78
N VAL A 73 -46.43 39.27 0.94
CA VAL A 73 -45.88 38.33 -0.04
C VAL A 73 -45.98 36.93 0.51
N LYS A 74 -46.13 35.94 -0.37
CA LYS A 74 -46.20 34.55 0.00
C LYS A 74 -44.94 34.12 0.77
N GLY A 75 -45.11 33.35 1.82
CA GLY A 75 -43.99 32.83 2.61
C GLY A 75 -42.97 32.08 1.74
N GLY A 76 -41.69 32.47 1.83
CA GLY A 76 -40.61 31.95 1.01
C GLY A 76 -40.13 32.90 -0.11
N GLU A 77 -40.87 33.92 -0.47
CA GLU A 77 -40.52 34.91 -1.52
C GLU A 77 -39.61 36.04 -1.00
N GLY A 78 -38.51 35.67 -0.35
CA GLY A 78 -37.58 36.64 0.27
C GLY A 78 -36.98 37.65 -0.69
N THR A 79 -36.81 37.30 -1.95
CA THR A 79 -36.28 38.20 -2.99
C THR A 79 -37.29 39.29 -3.37
N LEU A 80 -38.56 38.92 -3.53
CA LEU A 80 -39.63 39.87 -3.85
C LEU A 80 -39.87 40.82 -2.66
N LEU A 81 -39.84 40.30 -1.43
CA LEU A 81 -39.95 41.11 -0.22
C LEU A 81 -38.81 42.14 -0.10
N SER A 82 -37.59 41.71 -0.43
CA SER A 82 -36.40 42.57 -0.43
C SER A 82 -36.52 43.70 -1.46
N ILE A 83 -37.00 43.39 -2.66
CA ILE A 83 -37.23 44.39 -3.74
C ILE A 83 -38.30 45.40 -3.31
N LEU A 84 -39.45 44.93 -2.82
CA LEU A 84 -40.54 45.79 -2.35
C LEU A 84 -40.11 46.70 -1.20
N ASN A 85 -39.40 46.14 -0.20
CA ASN A 85 -38.87 46.93 0.92
C ASN A 85 -37.84 47.97 0.47
N LYS A 86 -36.99 47.66 -0.52
CA LYS A 86 -36.02 48.61 -1.06
C LYS A 86 -36.69 49.73 -1.86
N THR A 87 -37.75 49.40 -2.60
CA THR A 87 -38.54 50.37 -3.38
C THR A 87 -39.33 51.32 -2.44
N LEU A 88 -39.99 50.74 -1.41
CA LEU A 88 -40.72 51.53 -0.42
C LEU A 88 -39.83 52.47 0.41
N LYS A 89 -38.61 51.97 0.80
CA LYS A 89 -37.61 52.80 1.50
C LYS A 89 -36.99 53.88 0.64
N GLY A 90 -37.03 53.77 -0.69
CA GLY A 90 -36.52 54.74 -1.63
C GLY A 90 -37.61 55.82 -2.01
N MET A 91 -38.83 55.59 -1.62
CA MET A 91 -39.89 56.58 -1.83
C MET A 91 -39.81 57.75 -0.82
N PRO A 92 -39.90 59.01 -1.25
CA PRO A 92 -39.96 60.15 -0.33
C PRO A 92 -41.12 59.97 0.65
N SER A 93 -40.90 60.28 1.92
CA SER A 93 -41.85 60.07 3.04
C SER A 93 -43.15 60.84 2.97
N GLY A 94 -43.40 61.63 1.93
CA GLY A 94 -44.65 62.31 1.69
C GLY A 94 -45.42 61.82 0.47
N MET A 95 -44.83 60.90 -0.32
CA MET A 95 -45.41 60.54 -1.61
C MET A 95 -46.69 59.69 -1.47
N LEU A 96 -46.75 58.82 -0.50
CA LEU A 96 -47.90 57.97 -0.20
C LEU A 96 -49.02 58.78 0.48
N THR A 97 -48.66 59.66 1.41
CA THR A 97 -49.62 60.60 2.08
C THR A 97 -50.14 61.68 1.13
N SER A 98 -49.29 62.12 0.20
CA SER A 98 -49.75 63.06 -0.85
C SER A 98 -50.72 62.42 -1.85
N ALA A 99 -50.45 61.14 -2.20
CA ALA A 99 -51.38 60.41 -3.08
C ALA A 99 -52.71 60.10 -2.40
N LEU A 100 -52.74 59.83 -1.11
CA LEU A 100 -53.94 59.65 -0.30
C LEU A 100 -54.66 60.95 -0.05
N ALA A 101 -53.94 62.06 0.18
CA ALA A 101 -54.57 63.42 0.34
C ALA A 101 -55.16 63.94 -0.95
N ILE A 102 -54.62 63.67 -2.11
CA ILE A 102 -55.17 63.97 -3.42
C ILE A 102 -56.45 63.17 -3.67
N TYR A 103 -56.57 61.95 -3.14
CA TYR A 103 -57.78 61.15 -3.29
C TYR A 103 -58.93 61.61 -2.36
N ASP A 104 -58.61 62.21 -1.22
CA ASP A 104 -59.60 62.67 -0.21
C ASP A 104 -60.07 64.11 -0.36
N SER A 105 -59.44 64.88 -1.24
CA SER A 105 -59.92 66.28 -1.57
C SER A 105 -61.11 66.21 -2.50
N THR A 106 -62.29 66.31 -1.94
CA THR A 106 -63.63 66.23 -2.55
C THR A 106 -64.02 67.48 -3.30
N ALA A 107 -63.20 68.07 -4.15
CA ALA A 107 -63.63 69.22 -4.92
C ALA A 107 -63.66 69.04 -6.44
N ASP A 108 -63.00 68.07 -7.01
CA ASP A 108 -63.22 67.63 -8.39
C ASP A 108 -62.75 66.18 -8.49
N LYS A 109 -63.68 65.26 -8.66
CA LYS A 109 -63.38 63.88 -8.91
C LYS A 109 -62.70 63.74 -10.26
N VAL A 110 -61.42 64.04 -10.32
CA VAL A 110 -60.57 63.53 -11.42
C VAL A 110 -60.58 62.02 -11.30
N THR A 111 -61.33 61.36 -12.14
CA THR A 111 -61.34 59.89 -12.14
C THR A 111 -60.00 59.40 -12.60
N PHE A 112 -59.60 58.24 -12.12
CA PHE A 112 -58.37 57.57 -12.58
C PHE A 112 -58.31 57.47 -14.12
N SER A 113 -59.44 57.38 -14.76
CA SER A 113 -59.60 57.45 -16.22
C SER A 113 -59.17 58.80 -16.83
N ASP A 114 -59.46 59.91 -16.18
CA ASP A 114 -59.10 61.25 -16.67
C ASP A 114 -57.62 61.54 -16.47
N PHE A 115 -57.06 61.11 -15.33
CA PHE A 115 -55.61 61.16 -15.08
C PHE A 115 -54.81 60.31 -16.09
N VAL A 116 -55.31 59.10 -16.44
CA VAL A 116 -54.67 58.23 -17.44
C VAL A 116 -54.76 58.85 -18.84
N LYS A 117 -55.86 59.52 -19.20
CA LYS A 117 -56.02 60.21 -20.50
C LYS A 117 -55.07 61.37 -20.64
N ASP A 118 -54.93 62.20 -19.62
CA ASP A 118 -54.08 63.41 -19.65
C ASP A 118 -52.56 63.04 -19.60
N ASN A 119 -52.24 61.90 -19.08
CA ASN A 119 -50.85 61.37 -18.98
C ASN A 119 -50.62 60.09 -19.77
N MET A 120 -51.37 59.84 -20.81
CA MET A 120 -51.35 58.58 -21.57
C MET A 120 -49.94 58.14 -22.00
N LEU A 121 -49.14 59.07 -22.49
CA LEU A 121 -47.77 58.78 -22.92
C LEU A 121 -46.88 58.35 -21.77
N ALA A 122 -46.95 59.04 -20.64
CA ALA A 122 -46.17 58.71 -19.45
C ALA A 122 -46.56 57.31 -18.84
N PHE A 123 -47.87 57.03 -18.88
CA PHE A 123 -48.44 55.78 -18.44
C PHE A 123 -47.97 54.58 -19.30
N PHE A 124 -48.03 54.76 -20.64
CA PHE A 124 -47.53 53.72 -21.55
C PHE A 124 -46.00 53.54 -21.47
N LEU A 125 -45.25 54.64 -21.28
CA LEU A 125 -43.78 54.53 -21.04
C LEU A 125 -43.46 53.81 -19.72
N ALA A 126 -44.20 54.07 -18.65
CA ALA A 126 -44.02 53.40 -17.36
C ALA A 126 -44.35 51.91 -17.44
N ILE A 127 -45.42 51.53 -18.13
CA ILE A 127 -45.78 50.13 -18.38
C ILE A 127 -44.70 49.46 -19.26
N GLY A 128 -44.25 50.12 -20.32
CA GLY A 128 -43.19 49.60 -21.20
C GLY A 128 -41.87 49.38 -20.46
N PHE A 129 -41.51 50.34 -19.59
CA PHE A 129 -40.28 50.22 -18.79
C PHE A 129 -40.40 49.16 -17.75
N SER A 130 -41.54 48.98 -17.09
CA SER A 130 -41.77 47.88 -16.13
C SER A 130 -41.78 46.54 -16.82
N ALA A 131 -42.41 46.42 -17.98
CA ALA A 131 -42.38 45.16 -18.76
C ALA A 131 -40.96 44.80 -19.23
N LEU A 132 -40.19 45.79 -19.70
CA LEU A 132 -38.80 45.60 -20.09
C LEU A 132 -37.94 45.13 -18.89
N SER A 133 -38.15 45.78 -17.73
CA SER A 133 -37.44 45.41 -16.50
C SER A 133 -37.73 43.95 -16.07
N ILE A 134 -38.99 43.53 -16.15
CA ILE A 134 -39.41 42.17 -15.86
C ILE A 134 -38.74 41.17 -16.84
N ILE A 135 -38.73 41.49 -18.14
CA ILE A 135 -38.07 40.67 -19.15
C ILE A 135 -36.58 40.52 -18.86
N VAL A 136 -35.90 41.62 -18.52
CA VAL A 136 -34.48 41.60 -18.17
C VAL A 136 -34.23 40.71 -16.93
N ILE A 137 -35.05 40.86 -15.90
CA ILE A 137 -34.95 40.02 -14.69
C ILE A 137 -35.15 38.55 -15.03
N ILE A 138 -36.16 38.22 -15.82
CA ILE A 138 -36.42 36.84 -16.26
C ILE A 138 -35.22 36.29 -17.04
N LEU A 139 -34.67 37.07 -17.97
CA LEU A 139 -33.48 36.64 -18.75
C LEU A 139 -32.24 36.40 -17.86
N VAL A 140 -32.02 37.24 -16.86
CA VAL A 140 -30.93 37.07 -15.90
C VAL A 140 -31.13 35.81 -15.06
N LEU A 141 -32.36 35.59 -14.58
CA LEU A 141 -32.68 34.37 -13.81
C LEU A 141 -32.52 33.10 -14.64
N LEU A 142 -33.01 33.12 -15.89
CA LEU A 142 -32.85 32.02 -16.83
C LEU A 142 -31.37 31.71 -17.12
N ARG A 143 -30.55 32.76 -17.30
CA ARG A 143 -29.11 32.59 -17.49
C ARG A 143 -28.44 31.99 -16.24
N LYS A 144 -28.82 32.44 -15.03
CA LYS A 144 -28.30 31.85 -13.77
C LYS A 144 -28.73 30.40 -13.60
N ALA A 145 -30.00 30.08 -13.88
CA ALA A 145 -30.50 28.71 -13.82
C ALA A 145 -29.78 27.79 -14.79
N ARG A 146 -29.58 28.20 -16.05
CA ARG A 146 -28.82 27.41 -17.03
C ARG A 146 -27.36 27.19 -16.63
N LYS A 147 -26.70 28.24 -16.06
CA LYS A 147 -25.32 28.07 -15.53
C LYS A 147 -25.26 27.10 -14.35
N ALA A 148 -26.22 27.19 -13.42
CA ALA A 148 -26.30 26.27 -12.28
C ALA A 148 -26.57 24.84 -12.74
N GLU A 149 -27.46 24.62 -13.71
CA GLU A 149 -27.73 23.30 -14.30
C GLU A 149 -26.50 22.73 -15.00
N ALA A 150 -25.79 23.55 -15.78
CA ALA A 150 -24.55 23.11 -16.44
C ALA A 150 -23.46 22.74 -15.41
N ALA A 151 -23.30 23.55 -14.35
CA ALA A 151 -22.37 23.25 -13.27
C ALA A 151 -22.73 21.96 -12.52
N ALA A 152 -24.04 21.77 -12.25
CA ALA A 152 -24.52 20.53 -11.60
C ALA A 152 -24.29 19.29 -12.47
N LYS A 153 -24.52 19.39 -13.78
CA LYS A 153 -24.24 18.31 -14.72
C LYS A 153 -22.75 17.98 -14.77
N LEU A 154 -21.88 18.99 -14.78
CA LEU A 154 -20.42 18.77 -14.77
C LEU A 154 -19.98 18.09 -13.47
N ALA A 155 -20.46 18.57 -12.32
CA ALA A 155 -20.18 17.97 -11.03
C ALA A 155 -20.67 16.52 -10.92
N ALA A 156 -21.85 16.22 -11.50
CA ALA A 156 -22.37 14.85 -11.56
C ALA A 156 -21.47 13.91 -12.38
N ILE A 157 -20.98 14.39 -13.54
CA ILE A 157 -20.04 13.62 -14.38
C ILE A 157 -18.70 13.37 -13.64
N ASP A 158 -18.17 14.40 -12.97
CA ASP A 158 -16.93 14.25 -12.21
C ASP A 158 -17.10 13.30 -11.03
N THR A 159 -18.24 13.37 -10.34
CA THR A 159 -18.57 12.43 -9.25
C THR A 159 -18.70 11.00 -9.77
N GLN A 160 -19.33 10.82 -10.93
CA GLN A 160 -19.45 9.49 -11.54
C GLN A 160 -18.07 8.92 -11.92
N LYS A 161 -17.20 9.73 -12.54
CA LYS A 161 -15.82 9.30 -12.86
C LYS A 161 -15.00 8.97 -11.61
N LEU A 162 -15.21 9.71 -10.53
CA LEU A 162 -14.54 9.44 -9.25
C LEU A 162 -15.03 8.14 -8.63
N ASN A 163 -16.33 7.89 -8.68
CA ASN A 163 -16.91 6.63 -8.20
C ASN A 163 -16.41 5.43 -9.01
N GLU A 164 -16.34 5.51 -10.33
CA GLU A 164 -15.76 4.45 -11.18
C GLU A 164 -14.29 4.16 -10.81
N LYS A 165 -13.49 5.22 -10.60
CA LYS A 165 -12.10 5.05 -10.14
C LYS A 165 -12.02 4.42 -8.75
N LEU A 166 -12.92 4.81 -7.84
CA LEU A 166 -12.99 4.27 -6.49
C LEU A 166 -13.37 2.78 -6.50
N GLU A 167 -14.36 2.39 -7.31
CA GLU A 167 -14.75 0.98 -7.46
C GLU A 167 -13.61 0.13 -8.01
N ILE A 168 -12.88 0.63 -9.02
CA ILE A 168 -11.71 -0.06 -9.58
C ILE A 168 -10.60 -0.19 -8.50
N ALA A 169 -10.35 0.87 -7.72
CA ALA A 169 -9.35 0.84 -6.66
C ALA A 169 -9.77 -0.09 -5.52
N LEU A 170 -11.05 -0.07 -5.13
CA LEU A 170 -11.60 -0.96 -4.09
C LEU A 170 -11.47 -2.44 -4.52
N LYS A 171 -11.87 -2.75 -5.75
CA LYS A 171 -11.74 -4.10 -6.28
C LYS A 171 -10.29 -4.58 -6.31
N LYS A 172 -9.35 -3.72 -6.74
CA LYS A 172 -7.91 -4.03 -6.69
C LYS A 172 -7.42 -4.28 -5.26
N ALA A 173 -7.89 -3.49 -4.29
CA ALA A 173 -7.52 -3.67 -2.88
C ALA A 173 -8.11 -4.96 -2.29
N GLU A 174 -9.34 -5.31 -2.64
CA GLU A 174 -9.98 -6.57 -2.24
C GLU A 174 -9.25 -7.78 -2.85
N ASP A 175 -8.96 -7.74 -4.15
CA ASP A 175 -8.22 -8.80 -4.84
C ASP A 175 -6.82 -9.00 -4.23
N ALA A 176 -6.11 -7.90 -3.92
CA ALA A 176 -4.82 -7.94 -3.22
C ALA A 176 -4.94 -8.50 -1.80
N SER A 177 -6.00 -8.16 -1.05
CA SER A 177 -6.25 -8.69 0.30
C SER A 177 -6.56 -10.18 0.29
N LEU A 178 -7.37 -10.64 -0.67
CA LEU A 178 -7.68 -12.06 -0.86
C LEU A 178 -6.43 -12.85 -1.26
N ALA A 179 -5.62 -12.30 -2.16
CA ALA A 179 -4.34 -12.90 -2.54
C ALA A 179 -3.40 -13.02 -1.33
N LYS A 180 -3.31 -11.97 -0.51
CA LYS A 180 -2.49 -11.97 0.72
C LYS A 180 -2.98 -13.02 1.74
N THR A 181 -4.30 -13.15 1.92
CA THR A 181 -4.88 -14.15 2.84
C THR A 181 -4.64 -15.57 2.33
N SER A 182 -4.83 -15.81 1.03
CA SER A 182 -4.51 -17.09 0.39
C SER A 182 -3.02 -17.42 0.51
N PHE A 183 -2.15 -16.41 0.34
CA PHE A 183 -0.71 -16.51 0.58
C PHE A 183 -0.38 -17.05 1.97
N LEU A 184 -0.89 -16.39 3.03
CA LEU A 184 -0.61 -16.79 4.42
C LEU A 184 -1.11 -18.21 4.71
N ASN A 185 -2.26 -18.58 4.19
CA ASN A 185 -2.81 -19.92 4.39
C ASN A 185 -1.96 -21.00 3.68
N ASN A 186 -1.55 -20.74 2.43
CA ASN A 186 -0.71 -21.66 1.68
C ASN A 186 0.68 -21.79 2.33
N MET A 187 1.27 -20.69 2.77
CA MET A 187 2.53 -20.68 3.49
C MET A 187 2.48 -21.49 4.79
N SER A 188 1.40 -21.31 5.56
CA SER A 188 1.22 -22.08 6.80
C SER A 188 1.17 -23.60 6.53
N HIS A 189 0.51 -24.01 5.44
CA HIS A 189 0.45 -25.41 5.02
C HIS A 189 1.83 -25.91 4.56
N ASP A 190 2.51 -25.15 3.70
CA ASP A 190 3.78 -25.55 3.09
C ASP A 190 4.94 -25.55 4.09
N ILE A 191 4.89 -24.73 5.13
CA ILE A 191 5.79 -24.76 6.29
C ILE A 191 5.48 -25.95 7.20
N ARG A 192 4.20 -26.22 7.48
CA ARG A 192 3.78 -27.28 8.39
C ARG A 192 4.15 -28.68 7.86
N THR A 193 4.06 -28.90 6.55
CA THR A 193 4.32 -30.20 5.94
C THR A 193 5.76 -30.67 6.17
N PRO A 194 6.83 -29.95 5.77
CA PRO A 194 8.20 -30.37 6.04
C PRO A 194 8.52 -30.39 7.54
N MET A 195 7.94 -29.49 8.34
CA MET A 195 8.11 -29.50 9.79
C MET A 195 7.60 -30.80 10.43
N ASN A 196 6.40 -31.25 10.04
CA ASN A 196 5.85 -32.53 10.52
C ASN A 196 6.69 -33.73 10.06
N VAL A 197 7.28 -33.67 8.85
CA VAL A 197 8.20 -34.69 8.35
C VAL A 197 9.49 -34.71 9.17
N ILE A 198 10.06 -33.53 9.49
CA ILE A 198 11.23 -33.41 10.37
C ILE A 198 10.96 -34.05 11.73
N LEU A 199 9.86 -33.64 12.39
CA LEU A 199 9.47 -34.17 13.70
C LEU A 199 9.21 -35.68 13.66
N GLY A 200 8.51 -36.15 12.62
CA GLY A 200 8.20 -37.57 12.47
C GLY A 200 9.47 -38.45 12.27
N TYR A 201 10.37 -38.03 11.39
CA TYR A 201 11.64 -38.79 11.20
C TYR A 201 12.60 -38.68 12.38
N ALA A 202 12.61 -37.54 13.11
CA ALA A 202 13.37 -37.43 14.34
C ALA A 202 12.89 -38.44 15.39
N GLN A 203 11.58 -38.62 15.56
CA GLN A 203 11.03 -39.64 16.47
C GLN A 203 11.31 -41.06 16.02
N LEU A 204 11.26 -41.35 14.71
CA LEU A 204 11.59 -42.67 14.18
C LEU A 204 13.06 -42.98 14.42
N MET A 205 13.97 -42.02 14.12
CA MET A 205 15.41 -42.18 14.38
C MET A 205 15.72 -42.46 15.86
N GLU A 206 15.03 -41.76 16.78
CA GLU A 206 15.22 -42.02 18.22
C GLU A 206 14.90 -43.48 18.59
N ASN A 207 13.82 -44.02 18.03
CA ASN A 207 13.43 -45.42 18.25
C ASN A 207 14.44 -46.42 17.65
N GLU A 208 14.93 -46.15 16.43
CA GLU A 208 15.86 -47.00 15.69
C GLU A 208 17.27 -46.99 16.31
N LEU A 209 17.74 -45.82 16.74
CA LEU A 209 19.01 -45.71 17.48
C LEU A 209 18.96 -46.48 18.82
N ASN A 210 17.82 -46.43 19.53
CA ASN A 210 17.58 -47.21 20.72
C ASN A 210 17.53 -48.72 20.40
N GLY A 211 16.98 -49.10 19.23
CA GLY A 211 16.97 -50.48 18.69
C GLY A 211 18.29 -50.90 18.02
N LYS A 212 19.25 -49.99 17.82
CA LYS A 212 20.54 -50.19 17.12
C LYS A 212 20.42 -50.49 15.61
N ASP A 213 19.35 -50.03 14.97
CA ASP A 213 19.18 -50.09 13.50
C ASP A 213 19.79 -48.86 12.84
N ILE A 214 21.12 -48.82 12.74
CA ILE A 214 21.87 -47.69 12.21
C ILE A 214 21.58 -47.40 10.72
N PRO A 215 21.48 -48.40 9.83
CA PRO A 215 21.15 -48.15 8.42
C PRO A 215 19.83 -47.45 8.20
N GLU A 216 18.77 -47.83 8.90
CA GLU A 216 17.43 -47.22 8.80
C GLU A 216 17.40 -45.81 9.40
N ALA A 217 18.11 -45.60 10.52
CA ALA A 217 18.33 -44.28 11.11
C ALA A 217 19.06 -43.31 10.16
N LEU A 218 20.04 -43.77 9.40
CA LEU A 218 20.72 -42.95 8.39
C LEU A 218 19.82 -42.55 7.23
N GLU A 219 18.95 -43.47 6.77
CA GLU A 219 17.95 -43.14 5.74
C GLU A 219 16.95 -42.07 6.24
N HIS A 220 16.51 -42.19 7.48
CA HIS A 220 15.64 -41.20 8.10
C HIS A 220 16.33 -39.84 8.32
N LEU A 221 17.63 -39.84 8.66
CA LEU A 221 18.45 -38.63 8.76
C LEU A 221 18.50 -37.88 7.40
N GLU A 222 18.70 -38.63 6.30
CA GLU A 222 18.71 -38.03 4.96
C GLU A 222 17.36 -37.37 4.63
N LYS A 223 16.24 -38.02 4.94
CA LYS A 223 14.89 -37.48 4.74
C LYS A 223 14.63 -36.24 5.61
N LEU A 224 15.14 -36.24 6.85
CA LEU A 224 15.08 -35.10 7.77
C LEU A 224 15.87 -33.92 7.20
N GLN A 225 17.10 -34.14 6.74
CA GLN A 225 17.90 -33.09 6.10
C GLN A 225 17.25 -32.51 4.83
N GLN A 226 16.71 -33.39 3.98
CA GLN A 226 15.96 -32.95 2.78
C GLN A 226 14.76 -32.06 3.14
N SER A 227 14.01 -32.42 4.20
CA SER A 227 12.86 -31.65 4.67
C SER A 227 13.26 -30.32 5.30
N GLY A 228 14.37 -30.30 6.05
CA GLY A 228 14.95 -29.08 6.60
C GLY A 228 15.39 -28.10 5.51
N ASN A 229 16.10 -28.60 4.50
CA ASN A 229 16.51 -27.78 3.36
C ASN A 229 15.32 -27.23 2.57
N LEU A 230 14.25 -28.03 2.40
CA LEU A 230 13.01 -27.56 1.77
C LEU A 230 12.36 -26.45 2.60
N LEU A 231 12.30 -26.59 3.92
CA LEU A 231 11.74 -25.59 4.82
C LEU A 231 12.52 -24.27 4.73
N LEU A 232 13.85 -24.34 4.79
CA LEU A 232 14.71 -23.17 4.63
C LEU A 232 14.49 -22.47 3.28
N SER A 233 14.38 -23.25 2.19
CA SER A 233 14.08 -22.69 0.86
C SER A 233 12.73 -21.97 0.84
N ILE A 234 11.69 -22.51 1.47
CA ILE A 234 10.38 -21.87 1.55
C ILE A 234 10.47 -20.55 2.33
N ILE A 235 11.14 -20.54 3.48
CA ILE A 235 11.31 -19.34 4.31
C ILE A 235 12.07 -18.27 3.53
N ASN A 236 13.17 -18.61 2.89
CA ASN A 236 13.96 -17.66 2.10
C ASN A 236 13.14 -17.08 0.95
N ASN A 237 12.39 -17.91 0.22
CA ASN A 237 11.50 -17.47 -0.85
C ASN A 237 10.45 -16.46 -0.36
N VAL A 238 9.90 -16.66 0.85
CA VAL A 238 8.94 -15.74 1.47
C VAL A 238 9.58 -14.41 1.84
N LEU A 239 10.78 -14.46 2.43
CA LEU A 239 11.54 -13.26 2.80
C LEU A 239 11.93 -12.44 1.56
N ASP A 240 12.36 -13.12 0.49
CA ASP A 240 12.70 -12.46 -0.77
C ASP A 240 11.48 -11.81 -1.41
N MET A 241 10.34 -12.50 -1.43
CA MET A 241 9.09 -11.92 -1.93
C MET A 241 8.70 -10.65 -1.14
N ALA A 242 8.77 -10.69 0.20
CA ALA A 242 8.46 -9.54 1.05
C ALA A 242 9.41 -8.35 0.80
N ARG A 243 10.69 -8.62 0.50
CA ARG A 243 11.69 -7.58 0.15
C ARG A 243 11.45 -6.98 -1.21
N ILE A 244 11.12 -7.81 -2.19
CA ILE A 244 10.77 -7.36 -3.55
C ILE A 244 9.53 -6.46 -3.48
N GLU A 245 8.45 -6.89 -2.79
CA GLU A 245 7.22 -6.11 -2.64
C GLU A 245 7.45 -4.77 -1.91
N SER A 246 8.36 -4.74 -0.94
CA SER A 246 8.72 -3.51 -0.21
C SER A 246 9.71 -2.62 -0.95
N GLY A 247 10.22 -3.04 -2.11
CA GLY A 247 11.24 -2.31 -2.89
C GLY A 247 12.60 -2.21 -2.19
N ARG A 248 12.87 -3.07 -1.21
CA ARG A 248 14.12 -3.07 -0.42
C ARG A 248 15.18 -4.04 -0.92
N MET A 249 14.91 -4.74 -2.02
CA MET A 249 15.88 -5.67 -2.57
C MET A 249 16.90 -4.90 -3.40
N GLU A 250 18.17 -5.02 -3.03
CA GLU A 250 19.30 -4.42 -3.74
C GLU A 250 20.03 -5.48 -4.56
N ILE A 251 20.70 -5.05 -5.63
CA ILE A 251 21.57 -5.89 -6.46
C ILE A 251 22.99 -5.78 -5.91
N ASP A 252 23.60 -6.91 -5.58
CA ASP A 252 25.00 -7.00 -5.14
C ASP A 252 25.87 -7.49 -6.32
N GLU A 253 26.32 -6.54 -7.17
CA GLU A 253 27.19 -6.86 -8.31
C GLU A 253 28.57 -7.28 -7.84
N ASN A 254 28.91 -8.54 -8.05
CA ASN A 254 30.23 -9.10 -7.79
C ASN A 254 30.86 -9.63 -9.08
N TYR A 255 32.18 -9.66 -9.09
CA TYR A 255 32.92 -10.28 -10.19
C TYR A 255 32.63 -11.79 -10.23
N CYS A 256 32.35 -12.29 -11.43
CA CYS A 256 32.32 -13.73 -11.69
C CYS A 256 32.79 -14.08 -13.10
N ARG A 257 33.27 -15.30 -13.26
CA ARG A 257 33.47 -15.93 -14.56
C ARG A 257 32.22 -16.75 -14.90
N ILE A 258 31.59 -16.41 -16.01
CA ILE A 258 30.34 -17.07 -16.43
C ILE A 258 30.49 -18.59 -16.49
N GLU A 259 31.61 -19.06 -17.03
CA GLU A 259 31.90 -20.50 -17.14
C GLU A 259 31.87 -21.22 -15.79
N ASP A 260 32.42 -20.60 -14.72
CA ASP A 260 32.48 -21.23 -13.39
C ASP A 260 31.09 -21.36 -12.77
N VAL A 261 30.22 -20.38 -12.99
CA VAL A 261 28.81 -20.45 -12.58
C VAL A 261 28.13 -21.64 -13.23
N TRP A 262 28.32 -21.81 -14.56
CA TRP A 262 27.72 -22.92 -15.30
C TRP A 262 28.29 -24.26 -14.90
N LYS A 263 29.60 -24.41 -14.79
CA LYS A 263 30.26 -25.65 -14.36
C LYS A 263 29.72 -26.12 -12.99
N SER A 264 29.60 -25.18 -12.04
CA SER A 264 29.09 -25.48 -10.70
C SER A 264 27.63 -25.95 -10.74
N LEU A 265 26.78 -25.33 -11.53
CA LEU A 265 25.37 -25.73 -11.68
C LEU A 265 25.24 -27.08 -12.40
N PHE A 266 25.95 -27.25 -13.51
CA PHE A 266 25.88 -28.50 -14.27
C PHE A 266 26.34 -29.69 -13.49
N ALA A 267 27.38 -29.58 -12.68
CA ALA A 267 27.83 -30.70 -11.81
C ALA A 267 26.71 -31.23 -10.91
N VAL A 268 25.92 -30.32 -10.34
CA VAL A 268 24.78 -30.66 -9.46
C VAL A 268 23.62 -31.27 -10.24
N PHE A 269 23.26 -30.64 -11.38
CA PHE A 269 22.08 -31.05 -12.14
C PHE A 269 22.31 -32.27 -13.02
N ASP A 270 23.53 -32.54 -13.48
CA ASP A 270 23.88 -33.75 -14.23
C ASP A 270 23.64 -35.01 -13.39
N GLU A 271 24.04 -35.01 -12.12
CA GLU A 271 23.77 -36.14 -11.21
C GLU A 271 22.25 -36.34 -11.03
N LYS A 272 21.50 -35.28 -10.81
CA LYS A 272 20.03 -35.33 -10.68
C LYS A 272 19.35 -35.84 -11.95
N ALA A 273 19.80 -35.38 -13.12
CA ALA A 273 19.31 -35.84 -14.42
C ALA A 273 19.60 -37.31 -14.67
N ARG A 274 20.84 -37.77 -14.38
CA ARG A 274 21.22 -39.19 -14.51
C ARG A 274 20.39 -40.08 -13.59
N LYS A 275 20.20 -39.71 -12.31
CA LYS A 275 19.35 -40.47 -11.37
C LYS A 275 17.91 -40.64 -11.91
N LYS A 276 17.43 -39.67 -12.69
CA LYS A 276 16.09 -39.69 -13.29
C LYS A 276 16.07 -40.24 -14.73
N ASN A 277 17.23 -40.66 -15.27
CA ASN A 277 17.39 -41.09 -16.67
C ASN A 277 16.97 -40.03 -17.69
N ILE A 278 17.42 -38.78 -17.50
CA ILE A 278 17.21 -37.64 -18.39
C ILE A 278 18.56 -37.26 -19.01
N SER A 279 18.57 -36.97 -20.32
CA SER A 279 19.73 -36.43 -21.03
C SER A 279 19.82 -34.92 -20.81
N LEU A 280 20.89 -34.47 -20.12
CA LEU A 280 21.17 -33.04 -19.92
C LEU A 280 22.35 -32.61 -20.78
N HIS A 281 22.15 -31.61 -21.64
CA HIS A 281 23.18 -31.06 -22.50
C HIS A 281 23.23 -29.53 -22.39
N TYR A 282 24.42 -28.96 -22.54
CA TYR A 282 24.57 -27.51 -22.63
C TYR A 282 25.55 -27.10 -23.73
N THR A 283 25.30 -25.93 -24.31
CA THR A 283 26.19 -25.27 -25.27
C THR A 283 26.34 -23.82 -24.85
N MET A 284 27.57 -23.35 -24.80
CA MET A 284 27.88 -21.97 -24.42
C MET A 284 28.72 -21.29 -25.50
N ASN A 285 28.21 -20.16 -26.02
CA ASN A 285 28.83 -19.31 -27.03
C ASN A 285 28.91 -17.89 -26.47
N VAL A 286 29.89 -17.67 -25.59
CA VAL A 286 30.09 -16.38 -24.91
C VAL A 286 31.54 -15.94 -25.19
N GLU A 287 31.72 -14.73 -25.68
CA GLU A 287 33.02 -14.13 -25.98
C GLU A 287 33.62 -13.49 -24.73
N HIS A 288 32.79 -12.75 -23.96
CA HIS A 288 33.21 -12.08 -22.73
C HIS A 288 32.86 -12.90 -21.50
N GLU A 289 33.82 -13.71 -21.02
CA GLU A 289 33.60 -14.61 -19.89
C GLU A 289 33.55 -13.90 -18.52
N HIS A 290 34.17 -12.73 -18.38
CA HIS A 290 34.37 -12.01 -17.13
C HIS A 290 33.36 -10.87 -16.99
N VAL A 291 32.48 -10.97 -15.99
CA VAL A 291 31.37 -10.03 -15.79
C VAL A 291 31.20 -9.60 -14.33
N LEU A 292 30.53 -8.48 -14.16
CA LEU A 292 30.00 -8.02 -12.88
C LEU A 292 28.50 -8.25 -12.89
N THR A 293 28.02 -9.04 -11.93
CA THR A 293 26.60 -9.36 -11.78
C THR A 293 26.32 -9.85 -10.37
N ASP A 294 25.05 -9.89 -9.98
CA ASP A 294 24.63 -10.59 -8.77
C ASP A 294 24.57 -12.10 -9.04
N VAL A 295 25.68 -12.76 -8.73
CA VAL A 295 25.88 -14.20 -8.97
C VAL A 295 24.82 -15.04 -8.25
N THR A 296 24.41 -14.61 -7.06
CA THR A 296 23.42 -15.33 -6.25
C THR A 296 22.07 -15.34 -6.94
N LYS A 297 21.58 -14.16 -7.36
CA LYS A 297 20.29 -14.06 -8.05
C LYS A 297 20.31 -14.74 -9.42
N VAL A 298 21.41 -14.62 -10.17
CA VAL A 298 21.57 -15.36 -11.44
C VAL A 298 21.50 -16.87 -11.19
N LYS A 299 22.24 -17.40 -10.20
CA LYS A 299 22.17 -18.81 -9.85
C LYS A 299 20.77 -19.25 -9.45
N GLU A 300 20.06 -18.48 -8.67
CA GLU A 300 18.68 -18.78 -8.25
C GLU A 300 17.69 -18.82 -9.42
N ILE A 301 17.80 -17.89 -10.38
CA ILE A 301 17.04 -17.94 -11.63
C ILE A 301 17.27 -19.28 -12.33
N LEU A 302 18.54 -19.64 -12.54
CA LEU A 302 18.92 -20.85 -13.27
C LEU A 302 18.53 -22.13 -12.54
N VAL A 303 18.73 -22.18 -11.22
CA VAL A 303 18.34 -23.32 -10.37
C VAL A 303 16.83 -23.56 -10.43
N ASN A 304 16.03 -22.52 -10.34
CA ASN A 304 14.58 -22.64 -10.41
C ASN A 304 14.10 -23.18 -11.78
N ILE A 305 14.65 -22.66 -12.88
CA ILE A 305 14.25 -23.10 -14.23
C ILE A 305 14.76 -24.52 -14.51
N LEU A 306 16.04 -24.83 -14.23
CA LEU A 306 16.63 -26.15 -14.44
C LEU A 306 15.98 -27.22 -13.56
N SER A 307 15.73 -26.90 -12.29
CA SER A 307 15.00 -27.79 -11.38
C SER A 307 13.62 -28.14 -11.90
N ASN A 308 12.87 -27.15 -12.44
CA ASN A 308 11.58 -27.37 -13.05
C ASN A 308 11.70 -28.20 -14.34
N ALA A 309 12.64 -27.90 -15.20
CA ALA A 309 12.89 -28.68 -16.42
C ALA A 309 13.11 -30.18 -16.13
N ILE A 310 14.03 -30.50 -15.20
CA ILE A 310 14.31 -31.89 -14.81
C ILE A 310 13.11 -32.50 -14.07
N LYS A 311 12.43 -31.75 -13.24
CA LYS A 311 11.29 -32.21 -12.44
C LYS A 311 10.11 -32.64 -13.32
N TYR A 312 9.80 -31.86 -14.35
CA TYR A 312 8.63 -32.09 -15.21
C TYR A 312 8.94 -32.89 -16.48
N THR A 313 10.20 -33.22 -16.75
CA THR A 313 10.59 -34.13 -17.82
C THR A 313 10.49 -35.58 -17.36
N PRO A 314 9.79 -36.46 -18.06
CA PRO A 314 9.75 -37.90 -17.74
C PRO A 314 11.10 -38.58 -18.01
N ALA A 315 11.30 -39.74 -17.42
CA ALA A 315 12.47 -40.57 -17.69
C ALA A 315 12.58 -40.88 -19.20
N GLY A 316 13.79 -40.82 -19.76
CA GLY A 316 14.06 -40.94 -21.19
C GLY A 316 13.93 -39.64 -21.99
N GLY A 317 13.52 -38.53 -21.33
CA GLY A 317 13.47 -37.22 -21.96
C GLY A 317 14.81 -36.49 -21.97
N SER A 318 14.81 -35.24 -22.45
CA SER A 318 16.01 -34.41 -22.56
C SER A 318 15.77 -32.99 -22.08
N VAL A 319 16.84 -32.37 -21.54
CA VAL A 319 16.92 -30.95 -21.23
C VAL A 319 18.13 -30.35 -21.95
N MET A 320 17.90 -29.30 -22.73
CA MET A 320 18.91 -28.62 -23.52
C MET A 320 19.07 -27.19 -23.02
N VAL A 321 20.30 -26.77 -22.78
CA VAL A 321 20.62 -25.40 -22.35
C VAL A 321 21.53 -24.74 -23.40
N TYR A 322 21.12 -23.57 -23.86
CA TYR A 322 21.90 -22.73 -24.77
C TYR A 322 22.19 -21.40 -24.09
N VAL A 323 23.45 -21.00 -24.06
CA VAL A 323 23.92 -19.73 -23.53
C VAL A 323 24.63 -18.99 -24.64
N ASP A 324 24.02 -17.96 -25.15
CA ASP A 324 24.52 -17.18 -26.27
C ASP A 324 24.74 -15.73 -25.84
N GLU A 325 25.89 -15.16 -26.19
CA GLU A 325 26.11 -13.73 -26.12
C GLU A 325 25.45 -13.04 -27.32
N LEU A 326 24.74 -11.95 -27.07
CA LEU A 326 24.11 -11.13 -28.09
C LEU A 326 24.81 -9.77 -28.21
N PRO A 327 24.81 -9.14 -29.40
CA PRO A 327 25.32 -7.78 -29.56
C PRO A 327 24.65 -6.81 -28.56
N CYS A 328 25.46 -5.91 -27.97
CA CYS A 328 25.00 -4.85 -27.09
C CYS A 328 25.49 -3.50 -27.64
N ASP A 329 24.58 -2.55 -27.81
CA ASP A 329 24.90 -1.21 -28.31
C ASP A 329 25.64 -0.34 -27.27
N GLU A 330 25.64 -0.74 -26.00
CA GLU A 330 26.23 -0.01 -24.90
C GLU A 330 27.66 -0.53 -24.62
N SER A 331 28.65 0.34 -24.79
CA SER A 331 30.07 -0.01 -24.54
C SER A 331 30.29 -0.43 -23.08
N GLY A 332 31.03 -1.51 -22.88
CA GLY A 332 31.31 -2.07 -21.54
C GLY A 332 30.19 -2.97 -20.98
N TYR A 333 29.15 -3.24 -21.76
CA TYR A 333 28.09 -4.17 -21.43
C TYR A 333 27.97 -5.27 -22.47
N MET A 334 27.44 -6.43 -22.05
CA MET A 334 27.07 -7.54 -22.89
C MET A 334 25.66 -8.00 -22.55
N ILE A 335 25.01 -8.66 -23.48
CA ILE A 335 23.70 -9.28 -23.28
C ILE A 335 23.88 -10.80 -23.39
N VAL A 336 23.48 -11.52 -22.35
CA VAL A 336 23.47 -12.99 -22.36
C VAL A 336 22.03 -13.47 -22.49
N ARG A 337 21.79 -14.30 -23.50
CA ARG A 337 20.53 -15.02 -23.69
C ARG A 337 20.71 -16.48 -23.30
N ILE A 338 19.90 -16.92 -22.35
CA ILE A 338 19.90 -18.29 -21.82
C ILE A 338 18.59 -18.94 -22.21
N ARG A 339 18.65 -20.01 -23.00
CA ARG A 339 17.50 -20.83 -23.36
C ARG A 339 17.59 -22.19 -22.69
N ILE A 340 16.56 -22.56 -21.95
CA ILE A 340 16.43 -23.86 -21.31
C ILE A 340 15.18 -24.52 -21.87
N SER A 341 15.37 -25.59 -22.64
CA SER A 341 14.32 -26.34 -23.32
C SER A 341 14.23 -27.74 -22.77
N ASP A 342 13.05 -28.19 -22.41
CA ASP A 342 12.74 -29.53 -21.92
C ASP A 342 11.73 -30.25 -22.82
N THR A 343 11.78 -31.58 -22.83
CA THR A 343 10.81 -32.45 -23.50
C THR A 343 9.78 -32.99 -22.49
N GLY A 344 9.40 -32.17 -21.53
CA GLY A 344 8.51 -32.53 -20.44
C GLY A 344 7.03 -32.52 -20.82
N ILE A 345 6.19 -32.51 -19.78
CA ILE A 345 4.73 -32.54 -19.94
C ILE A 345 4.15 -31.28 -20.60
N GLY A 346 4.93 -30.19 -20.69
CA GLY A 346 4.46 -28.91 -21.19
C GLY A 346 3.36 -28.28 -20.31
N MET A 347 2.81 -27.17 -20.79
CA MET A 347 1.83 -26.36 -20.07
C MET A 347 0.64 -25.99 -20.94
N SER A 348 -0.53 -25.84 -20.31
CA SER A 348 -1.75 -25.36 -20.99
C SER A 348 -1.67 -23.85 -21.28
N ARG A 349 -2.37 -23.38 -22.30
CA ARG A 349 -2.43 -21.95 -22.66
C ARG A 349 -2.96 -21.08 -21.50
N ASP A 350 -3.94 -21.59 -20.76
CA ASP A 350 -4.52 -20.86 -19.60
C ASP A 350 -3.51 -20.71 -18.47
N TYR A 351 -2.61 -21.68 -18.28
CA TYR A 351 -1.57 -21.62 -17.27
C TYR A 351 -0.40 -20.74 -17.70
N LEU A 352 -0.04 -20.73 -18.98
CA LEU A 352 1.03 -19.89 -19.52
C LEU A 352 0.82 -18.39 -19.21
N THR A 353 -0.42 -17.91 -19.19
CA THR A 353 -0.73 -16.52 -18.85
C THR A 353 -0.50 -16.19 -17.38
N LYS A 354 -0.40 -17.21 -16.52
CA LYS A 354 -0.33 -17.09 -15.06
C LYS A 354 0.93 -17.68 -14.45
N ILE A 355 1.85 -18.22 -15.25
CA ILE A 355 3.02 -18.96 -14.76
C ILE A 355 3.91 -18.12 -13.86
N PHE A 356 3.94 -16.80 -14.05
CA PHE A 356 4.72 -15.84 -13.25
C PHE A 356 3.92 -15.23 -12.09
N GLU A 357 2.61 -15.56 -11.96
CA GLU A 357 1.84 -15.18 -10.80
C GLU A 357 2.22 -16.05 -9.59
N ALA A 358 2.44 -15.44 -8.44
CA ALA A 358 2.77 -16.16 -7.23
C ALA A 358 1.68 -17.18 -6.85
N PHE A 359 2.11 -18.36 -6.35
CA PHE A 359 1.23 -19.45 -5.88
C PHE A 359 0.38 -20.14 -6.95
N THR A 360 0.61 -19.85 -8.22
CA THR A 360 -0.10 -20.53 -9.29
C THR A 360 0.53 -21.90 -9.57
N ARG A 361 -0.32 -22.90 -9.76
CA ARG A 361 0.07 -24.27 -10.14
C ARG A 361 -0.91 -24.82 -11.17
N GLU A 362 -0.42 -25.56 -12.12
CA GLU A 362 -1.29 -26.21 -13.10
C GLU A 362 -2.09 -27.35 -12.46
N LYS A 363 -3.39 -27.42 -12.72
CA LYS A 363 -4.33 -28.39 -12.12
C LYS A 363 -3.91 -29.85 -12.36
N ASN A 364 -3.27 -30.14 -13.49
CA ASN A 364 -2.80 -31.48 -13.83
C ASN A 364 -1.61 -31.96 -12.98
N THR A 365 -0.75 -31.03 -12.51
CA THR A 365 0.39 -31.36 -11.63
C THR A 365 -0.06 -31.66 -10.21
N THR A 366 -1.20 -31.16 -9.78
CA THR A 366 -1.80 -31.47 -8.48
C THR A 366 -2.27 -32.92 -8.40
N LYS A 367 -2.74 -33.49 -9.51
CA LYS A 367 -3.12 -34.92 -9.60
C LYS A 367 -1.91 -35.86 -9.61
N SER A 368 -0.77 -35.41 -10.13
CA SER A 368 0.47 -36.22 -10.23
C SER A 368 1.33 -36.21 -8.96
N LYS A 369 0.88 -35.62 -7.84
CA LYS A 369 1.61 -35.51 -6.55
C LYS A 369 2.99 -34.86 -6.65
N ILE A 370 3.29 -34.09 -7.69
CA ILE A 370 4.57 -33.41 -7.85
C ILE A 370 4.60 -32.20 -6.89
N ALA A 371 5.44 -32.25 -5.84
CA ALA A 371 5.54 -31.20 -4.84
C ALA A 371 6.07 -29.88 -5.42
N GLY A 372 5.61 -28.73 -4.93
CA GLY A 372 6.11 -27.41 -5.31
C GLY A 372 5.29 -26.29 -4.71
N THR A 373 5.94 -25.20 -4.31
CA THR A 373 5.34 -24.05 -3.62
C THR A 373 4.57 -23.10 -4.56
N GLY A 374 4.84 -23.14 -5.86
CA GLY A 374 4.30 -22.17 -6.83
C GLY A 374 4.94 -20.77 -6.76
N LEU A 375 6.04 -20.62 -6.01
CA LEU A 375 6.77 -19.35 -5.86
C LEU A 375 7.95 -19.23 -6.84
N GLY A 376 8.55 -20.34 -7.25
CA GLY A 376 9.82 -20.31 -7.98
C GLY A 376 9.78 -19.45 -9.25
N MET A 377 8.71 -19.53 -10.04
CA MET A 377 8.63 -18.76 -11.30
C MET A 377 8.32 -17.27 -11.10
N SER A 378 7.55 -16.91 -10.08
CA SER A 378 7.34 -15.50 -9.72
C SER A 378 8.62 -14.85 -9.18
N ILE A 379 9.43 -15.58 -8.41
CA ILE A 379 10.75 -15.15 -7.95
C ILE A 379 11.69 -14.97 -9.13
N VAL A 380 11.72 -15.93 -10.06
CA VAL A 380 12.51 -15.81 -11.30
C VAL A 380 12.16 -14.53 -12.07
N LYS A 381 10.86 -14.27 -12.27
CA LYS A 381 10.41 -13.05 -12.96
C LYS A 381 10.89 -11.79 -12.25
N ASN A 382 10.71 -11.73 -10.93
CA ASN A 382 11.12 -10.58 -10.13
C ASN A 382 12.64 -10.36 -10.17
N TYR A 383 13.46 -11.42 -10.09
CA TYR A 383 14.91 -11.28 -10.19
C TYR A 383 15.35 -10.86 -11.59
N VAL A 384 14.73 -11.39 -12.63
CA VAL A 384 15.02 -10.96 -14.01
C VAL A 384 14.67 -9.49 -14.20
N ASP A 385 13.52 -9.04 -13.69
CA ASP A 385 13.12 -7.64 -13.77
C ASP A 385 14.05 -6.73 -12.93
N LEU A 386 14.47 -7.18 -11.75
CA LEU A 386 15.42 -6.46 -10.90
C LEU A 386 16.78 -6.30 -11.58
N LEU A 387 17.25 -7.34 -12.30
CA LEU A 387 18.48 -7.31 -13.09
C LEU A 387 18.33 -6.58 -14.44
N GLY A 388 17.16 -5.98 -14.69
CA GLY A 388 16.89 -5.23 -15.95
C GLY A 388 16.81 -6.12 -17.18
N GLY A 389 16.50 -7.42 -17.00
CA GLY A 389 16.40 -8.40 -18.07
C GLY A 389 14.97 -8.67 -18.54
N THR A 390 14.82 -9.71 -19.37
CA THR A 390 13.52 -10.22 -19.82
C THR A 390 13.47 -11.75 -19.67
N ILE A 391 12.28 -12.28 -19.43
CA ILE A 391 12.01 -13.72 -19.46
C ILE A 391 10.77 -13.99 -20.30
N ASP A 392 10.90 -14.93 -21.22
CA ASP A 392 9.83 -15.42 -22.08
C ASP A 392 9.68 -16.93 -21.92
N VAL A 393 8.48 -17.46 -22.18
CA VAL A 393 8.18 -18.88 -22.10
C VAL A 393 7.32 -19.33 -23.27
N GLU A 394 7.77 -20.40 -23.92
CA GLU A 394 7.02 -21.10 -24.95
C GLU A 394 6.78 -22.53 -24.47
N SER A 395 5.54 -23.01 -24.51
CA SER A 395 5.20 -24.37 -24.08
C SER A 395 3.93 -24.87 -24.75
N GLU A 396 3.92 -26.17 -25.02
CA GLU A 396 2.75 -26.89 -25.54
C GLU A 396 2.58 -28.18 -24.75
N LEU A 397 1.35 -28.46 -24.35
CA LEU A 397 1.03 -29.63 -23.56
C LEU A 397 1.47 -30.92 -24.27
N GLY A 398 2.27 -31.75 -23.63
CA GLY A 398 2.81 -33.00 -24.19
C GLY A 398 4.08 -32.83 -25.05
N LYS A 399 4.57 -31.60 -25.30
CA LYS A 399 5.77 -31.36 -26.13
C LYS A 399 6.95 -30.79 -25.32
N GLY A 400 6.67 -30.24 -24.13
CA GLY A 400 7.68 -29.63 -23.27
C GLY A 400 7.59 -28.11 -23.23
N SER A 401 8.63 -27.49 -22.66
CA SER A 401 8.68 -26.04 -22.46
C SER A 401 10.05 -25.50 -22.82
N THR A 402 10.09 -24.24 -23.25
CA THR A 402 11.32 -23.47 -23.48
C THR A 402 11.21 -22.15 -22.75
N PHE A 403 12.13 -21.93 -21.81
CA PHE A 403 12.30 -20.68 -21.10
C PHE A 403 13.47 -19.91 -21.71
N THR A 404 13.27 -18.66 -22.04
CA THR A 404 14.30 -17.75 -22.57
C THR A 404 14.49 -16.59 -21.62
N VAL A 405 15.65 -16.54 -20.98
CA VAL A 405 16.05 -15.43 -20.09
C VAL A 405 17.11 -14.60 -20.82
N THR A 406 16.94 -13.29 -20.80
CA THR A 406 17.91 -12.35 -21.38
C THR A 406 18.34 -11.37 -20.29
N LEU A 407 19.63 -11.33 -19.97
CA LEU A 407 20.21 -10.49 -18.93
C LEU A 407 21.30 -9.62 -19.52
N LYS A 408 21.40 -8.40 -19.02
CA LYS A 408 22.47 -7.47 -19.36
C LYS A 408 23.50 -7.47 -18.25
N HIS A 409 24.76 -7.74 -18.59
CA HIS A 409 25.86 -7.76 -17.63
C HIS A 409 26.90 -6.70 -17.99
N ARG A 410 27.53 -6.13 -16.99
CA ARG A 410 28.68 -5.27 -17.17
C ARG A 410 29.93 -6.15 -17.37
N ILE A 411 30.72 -5.91 -18.42
CA ILE A 411 31.97 -6.60 -18.67
C ILE A 411 32.97 -6.18 -17.58
N ALA A 412 33.62 -7.13 -16.93
CA ALA A 412 34.61 -6.85 -15.90
C ALA A 412 35.94 -6.44 -16.50
N ASP A 413 36.52 -5.37 -15.97
CA ASP A 413 37.88 -4.91 -16.32
C ASP A 413 38.94 -5.86 -15.73
N GLU A 414 40.10 -5.96 -16.33
CA GLU A 414 41.23 -6.80 -15.89
C GLU A 414 41.58 -6.65 -14.42
N ARG A 415 41.34 -5.49 -13.83
CA ARG A 415 41.58 -5.20 -12.42
C ARG A 415 40.80 -6.08 -11.46
N TYR A 416 39.63 -6.62 -11.87
CA TYR A 416 38.76 -7.44 -11.03
C TYR A 416 39.24 -8.90 -10.89
N TYR A 417 39.90 -9.47 -11.93
CA TYR A 417 40.31 -10.88 -11.87
C TYR A 417 41.76 -11.10 -11.41
N VAL A 418 42.61 -10.07 -11.52
CA VAL A 418 43.98 -10.14 -10.94
C VAL A 418 43.90 -10.19 -9.39
N LYS A 419 42.97 -9.47 -8.77
CA LYS A 419 42.81 -9.45 -7.31
C LYS A 419 42.34 -10.80 -6.75
N LYS A 420 41.46 -11.50 -7.45
CA LYS A 420 40.90 -12.78 -7.00
C LYS A 420 41.88 -13.95 -7.13
N HIS A 421 42.77 -13.94 -8.10
CA HIS A 421 43.78 -14.98 -8.28
C HIS A 421 44.85 -14.99 -7.16
N ILE A 422 45.01 -13.88 -6.45
CA ILE A 422 45.92 -13.77 -5.31
C ILE A 422 45.25 -14.32 -4.04
N GLU A 423 43.94 -14.23 -3.92
CA GLU A 423 43.19 -14.71 -2.73
C GLU A 423 42.94 -16.23 -2.72
N GLU A 424 43.00 -16.94 -3.87
CA GLU A 424 42.74 -18.39 -3.98
C GLU A 424 43.94 -19.29 -3.70
N ILE A 425 45.14 -18.75 -3.47
CA ILE A 425 46.39 -19.55 -3.37
C ILE A 425 46.66 -20.12 -1.97
N GLU A 426 45.89 -19.74 -0.94
CA GLU A 426 46.19 -20.17 0.46
C GLU A 426 45.06 -20.92 1.21
N THR A 427 44.23 -21.70 0.57
CA THR A 427 43.21 -22.50 1.29
C THR A 427 43.58 -23.96 1.40
N GLY A 428 44.47 -24.28 2.34
CA GLY A 428 44.70 -25.65 2.81
C GLY A 428 44.06 -25.88 4.18
N SER A 429 43.32 -26.96 4.35
CA SER A 429 42.68 -27.37 5.63
C SER A 429 43.68 -27.59 6.80
N GLU A 430 44.97 -27.67 6.50
CA GLU A 430 46.06 -27.83 7.48
C GLU A 430 46.34 -26.55 8.30
N ILE A 431 45.82 -25.38 7.89
CA ILE A 431 46.06 -24.06 8.53
C ILE A 431 45.23 -23.87 9.79
N LEU A 432 44.12 -24.59 9.94
CA LEU A 432 43.14 -24.38 11.01
C LEU A 432 43.41 -25.21 12.26
N GLU A 433 44.16 -26.28 12.17
CA GLU A 433 44.39 -27.23 13.27
C GLU A 433 45.11 -26.54 14.44
N GLY A 434 44.53 -26.65 15.65
CA GLY A 434 45.10 -26.12 16.88
C GLY A 434 44.86 -24.61 17.12
N ARG A 435 44.11 -23.92 16.27
CA ARG A 435 43.76 -22.50 16.47
C ARG A 435 42.69 -22.33 17.55
N ASN A 436 42.79 -21.25 18.31
CA ASN A 436 41.88 -20.92 19.38
C ASN A 436 40.86 -19.90 18.93
N ILE A 437 39.59 -20.22 19.04
CA ILE A 437 38.45 -19.36 18.60
C ILE A 437 37.64 -18.91 19.81
N LEU A 438 37.34 -17.63 19.88
CA LEU A 438 36.32 -17.10 20.78
C LEU A 438 34.99 -17.02 20.01
N LEU A 439 34.00 -17.81 20.43
CA LEU A 439 32.65 -17.84 19.82
C LEU A 439 31.70 -17.01 20.69
N ALA A 440 31.17 -15.93 20.13
CA ALA A 440 30.11 -15.13 20.74
C ALA A 440 28.77 -15.49 20.09
N GLU A 441 27.93 -16.24 20.80
CA GLU A 441 26.63 -16.76 20.33
C GLU A 441 25.69 -16.91 21.53
N ASP A 442 24.54 -16.26 21.50
CA ASP A 442 23.57 -16.25 22.61
C ASP A 442 22.67 -17.49 22.64
N ASN A 443 22.45 -18.11 21.50
CA ASN A 443 21.61 -19.29 21.38
C ASN A 443 22.39 -20.57 21.65
N ASP A 444 22.02 -21.34 22.70
CA ASP A 444 22.69 -22.57 23.10
C ASP A 444 22.77 -23.61 21.99
N LEU A 445 21.71 -23.80 21.22
CA LEU A 445 21.66 -24.78 20.15
C LEU A 445 22.59 -24.40 18.99
N ASN A 446 22.59 -23.11 18.59
CA ASN A 446 23.50 -22.61 17.57
C ASN A 446 24.97 -22.78 18.02
N ALA A 447 25.26 -22.42 19.27
CA ALA A 447 26.59 -22.56 19.85
C ALA A 447 27.05 -24.03 19.84
N GLU A 448 26.21 -24.98 20.27
CA GLU A 448 26.51 -26.40 20.27
C GLU A 448 26.84 -26.92 18.85
N ILE A 449 26.03 -26.51 17.85
CA ILE A 449 26.27 -26.88 16.45
C ILE A 449 27.57 -26.26 15.94
N ALA A 450 27.81 -24.98 16.18
CA ALA A 450 29.02 -24.28 15.77
C ALA A 450 30.24 -24.93 16.41
N GLU A 451 30.22 -25.19 17.73
CA GLU A 451 31.29 -25.86 18.44
C GLU A 451 31.57 -27.27 17.87
N ALA A 452 30.53 -28.06 17.61
CA ALA A 452 30.70 -29.40 17.05
C ALA A 452 31.39 -29.37 15.68
N ILE A 453 31.00 -28.44 14.81
CA ILE A 453 31.60 -28.29 13.47
C ILE A 453 33.06 -27.83 13.57
N LEU A 454 33.34 -26.80 14.39
CA LEU A 454 34.67 -26.23 14.54
C LEU A 454 35.64 -27.18 15.24
N LYS A 455 35.22 -27.91 16.28
CA LYS A 455 36.00 -28.96 16.95
C LYS A 455 36.35 -30.09 15.98
N ARG A 456 35.43 -30.46 15.08
CA ARG A 456 35.68 -31.48 14.04
C ARG A 456 36.73 -31.01 13.01
N ALA A 457 36.87 -29.70 12.83
CA ALA A 457 37.91 -29.09 12.01
C ALA A 457 39.24 -28.89 12.75
N GLY A 458 39.40 -29.40 13.99
CA GLY A 458 40.62 -29.33 14.79
C GLY A 458 40.81 -28.01 15.57
N LEU A 459 39.80 -27.20 15.71
CA LEU A 459 39.83 -25.91 16.40
C LEU A 459 39.50 -26.06 17.90
N THR A 460 40.07 -25.20 18.73
CA THR A 460 39.72 -25.06 20.16
C THR A 460 38.77 -23.88 20.31
N ILE A 461 37.64 -24.08 20.99
CA ILE A 461 36.59 -23.07 21.09
C ILE A 461 36.30 -22.73 22.54
N GLU A 462 36.25 -21.46 22.84
CA GLU A 462 35.67 -20.91 24.06
C GLU A 462 34.43 -20.07 23.68
N ARG A 463 33.31 -20.35 24.35
CA ARG A 463 32.03 -19.66 24.10
C ARG A 463 31.78 -18.55 25.11
N VAL A 464 31.15 -17.46 24.62
CA VAL A 464 30.53 -16.38 25.42
C VAL A 464 29.14 -16.10 24.87
N GLU A 465 28.21 -15.63 25.72
CA GLU A 465 26.78 -15.56 25.40
C GLU A 465 26.33 -14.21 24.86
N ASN A 466 27.17 -13.16 24.93
CA ASN A 466 26.85 -11.83 24.45
C ASN A 466 28.10 -10.99 24.17
N GLY A 467 27.87 -9.83 23.53
CA GLY A 467 28.97 -8.91 23.19
C GLY A 467 29.72 -8.35 24.37
N ILE A 468 29.08 -8.14 25.53
CA ILE A 468 29.76 -7.64 26.75
C ILE A 468 30.74 -8.69 27.26
N GLN A 469 30.32 -9.95 27.35
CA GLN A 469 31.19 -11.03 27.77
C GLN A 469 32.37 -11.22 26.80
N CYS A 470 32.13 -11.07 25.49
CA CYS A 470 33.16 -11.13 24.46
C CYS A 470 34.23 -10.06 24.67
N VAL A 471 33.83 -8.79 24.83
CA VAL A 471 34.76 -7.67 25.09
C VAL A 471 35.54 -7.89 26.38
N ASN A 472 34.86 -8.26 27.46
CA ASN A 472 35.49 -8.53 28.74
C ASN A 472 36.53 -9.67 28.65
N ARG A 473 36.20 -10.74 27.94
CA ARG A 473 37.08 -11.86 27.77
C ARG A 473 38.36 -11.50 26.98
N ILE A 474 38.23 -10.67 25.94
CA ILE A 474 39.39 -10.14 25.21
C ILE A 474 40.24 -9.21 26.11
N LEU A 475 39.61 -8.44 27.00
CA LEU A 475 40.38 -7.62 27.95
C LEU A 475 41.17 -8.43 28.99
N GLU A 476 40.56 -9.48 29.53
CA GLU A 476 41.13 -10.30 30.59
C GLU A 476 42.30 -11.17 30.12
N MET A 477 42.19 -11.72 28.89
CA MET A 477 43.19 -12.66 28.37
C MET A 477 44.37 -11.93 27.72
N PRO A 478 45.59 -12.49 27.76
CA PRO A 478 46.75 -11.95 27.05
C PRO A 478 46.49 -11.85 25.54
N ALA A 479 47.13 -10.87 24.89
CA ALA A 479 47.10 -10.79 23.42
C ALA A 479 47.63 -12.07 22.79
N GLY A 480 46.99 -12.56 21.72
CA GLY A 480 47.36 -13.82 21.06
C GLY A 480 46.79 -15.07 21.71
N THR A 481 45.94 -14.98 22.76
CA THR A 481 45.25 -16.14 23.33
C THR A 481 44.24 -16.72 22.34
N TYR A 482 43.54 -15.87 21.59
CA TYR A 482 42.63 -16.25 20.51
C TYR A 482 43.21 -15.82 19.16
N ASP A 483 43.04 -16.66 18.15
CA ASP A 483 43.45 -16.42 16.77
C ASP A 483 42.39 -15.60 16.03
N MET A 484 41.09 -15.79 16.36
CA MET A 484 39.97 -15.03 15.82
C MET A 484 38.75 -15.07 16.73
N ILE A 485 37.79 -14.20 16.41
CA ILE A 485 36.47 -14.15 17.06
C ILE A 485 35.43 -14.51 15.99
N LEU A 486 34.54 -15.45 16.30
CA LEU A 486 33.28 -15.62 15.57
C LEU A 486 32.20 -14.90 16.36
N MET A 487 31.59 -13.88 15.74
CA MET A 487 30.71 -12.92 16.41
C MET A 487 29.32 -12.95 15.81
N ASP A 488 28.32 -13.42 16.55
CA ASP A 488 26.94 -13.19 16.14
C ASP A 488 26.61 -11.70 16.18
N ILE A 489 25.89 -11.24 15.16
CA ILE A 489 25.47 -9.85 15.05
C ILE A 489 24.32 -9.54 16.02
N GLN A 490 23.38 -10.49 16.19
CA GLN A 490 22.16 -10.27 16.97
C GLN A 490 22.22 -10.95 18.33
N MET A 491 22.81 -10.28 19.29
CA MET A 491 22.90 -10.76 20.67
C MET A 491 22.25 -9.77 21.66
N PRO A 492 21.72 -10.27 22.80
CA PRO A 492 21.17 -9.42 23.86
C PRO A 492 22.28 -8.58 24.53
N GLU A 493 21.88 -7.53 25.23
CA GLU A 493 22.72 -6.60 26.00
C GLU A 493 23.68 -5.77 25.13
N MET A 494 24.53 -6.40 24.33
CA MET A 494 25.45 -5.78 23.38
C MET A 494 25.48 -6.60 22.10
N ASP A 495 25.06 -5.98 21.01
CA ASP A 495 25.11 -6.59 19.66
C ASP A 495 26.54 -6.71 19.14
N GLY A 496 26.73 -7.55 18.12
CA GLY A 496 28.06 -7.84 17.55
C GLY A 496 28.73 -6.60 16.93
N TYR A 497 27.97 -5.65 16.41
CA TYR A 497 28.54 -4.40 15.89
C TYR A 497 29.16 -3.55 17.00
N LYS A 498 28.45 -3.36 18.10
CA LYS A 498 28.96 -2.62 19.25
C LYS A 498 30.13 -3.32 19.91
N ALA A 499 30.08 -4.67 20.03
CA ALA A 499 31.18 -5.45 20.55
C ALA A 499 32.43 -5.31 19.68
N THR A 500 32.29 -5.43 18.35
CA THR A 500 33.38 -5.22 17.39
C THR A 500 33.96 -3.81 17.53
N GLN A 501 33.11 -2.78 17.58
CA GLN A 501 33.55 -1.41 17.73
C GLN A 501 34.30 -1.18 19.06
N ALA A 502 33.82 -1.79 20.16
CA ALA A 502 34.50 -1.72 21.45
C ALA A 502 35.87 -2.39 21.39
N ILE A 503 36.00 -3.57 20.75
CA ILE A 503 37.27 -4.27 20.58
C ILE A 503 38.25 -3.46 19.71
N ARG A 504 37.78 -2.89 18.59
CA ARG A 504 38.61 -2.06 17.69
C ARG A 504 39.13 -0.78 18.35
N ASN A 505 38.45 -0.28 19.40
CA ASN A 505 38.83 0.91 20.15
C ASN A 505 39.73 0.61 21.36
N LEU A 506 40.19 -0.62 21.59
CA LEU A 506 41.11 -0.95 22.66
C LEU A 506 42.47 -0.27 22.48
N THR A 507 43.08 0.09 23.57
CA THR A 507 44.44 0.70 23.59
C THR A 507 45.54 -0.28 23.20
N ASP A 508 45.33 -1.57 23.48
CA ASP A 508 46.20 -2.66 23.05
C ASP A 508 45.91 -2.97 21.59
N LYS A 509 46.86 -2.64 20.70
CA LYS A 509 46.71 -2.79 19.27
C LYS A 509 46.65 -4.27 18.82
N ASP A 510 47.32 -5.16 19.52
CA ASP A 510 47.30 -6.58 19.16
C ASP A 510 45.93 -7.17 19.43
N LYS A 511 45.29 -6.79 20.52
CA LYS A 511 43.90 -7.15 20.83
C LYS A 511 42.91 -6.46 19.87
N ALA A 512 43.14 -5.21 19.55
CA ALA A 512 42.27 -4.44 18.65
C ALA A 512 42.28 -4.96 17.20
N CYS A 513 43.39 -5.57 16.78
CA CYS A 513 43.54 -6.07 15.40
C CYS A 513 43.14 -7.56 15.24
N ILE A 514 42.65 -8.22 16.29
CA ILE A 514 42.20 -9.64 16.19
C ILE A 514 41.18 -9.79 15.05
N PRO A 515 41.31 -10.80 14.19
CA PRO A 515 40.32 -11.11 13.17
C PRO A 515 38.94 -11.35 13.80
N ILE A 516 37.90 -10.67 13.30
CA ILE A 516 36.53 -10.86 13.73
C ILE A 516 35.71 -11.23 12.50
N ILE A 517 35.07 -12.40 12.54
CA ILE A 517 34.18 -12.88 11.47
C ILE A 517 32.76 -12.76 12.00
N ALA A 518 31.94 -12.00 11.32
CA ALA A 518 30.53 -11.86 11.66
C ALA A 518 29.77 -13.13 11.25
N MET A 519 28.98 -13.64 12.19
CA MET A 519 27.98 -14.67 11.95
C MET A 519 26.61 -14.02 11.91
N THR A 520 25.79 -14.34 10.92
CA THR A 520 24.44 -13.79 10.81
C THR A 520 23.52 -14.80 10.13
N ALA A 521 22.32 -14.91 10.61
CA ALA A 521 21.24 -15.63 9.92
C ALA A 521 20.81 -14.92 8.63
N ASN A 522 21.15 -13.64 8.46
CA ASN A 522 20.79 -12.78 7.35
C ASN A 522 22.04 -12.19 6.68
N ALA A 523 22.67 -12.93 5.76
CA ALA A 523 23.84 -12.46 4.99
C ALA A 523 23.46 -11.51 3.85
N PHE A 524 22.87 -10.35 4.15
CA PHE A 524 22.43 -9.39 3.13
C PHE A 524 23.47 -8.30 2.85
N ALA A 525 23.38 -7.69 1.66
CA ALA A 525 24.30 -6.64 1.21
C ALA A 525 24.38 -5.45 2.19
N GLU A 526 23.27 -5.11 2.82
CA GLU A 526 23.21 -4.03 3.83
C GLU A 526 23.96 -4.39 5.12
N ASP A 527 23.82 -5.63 5.59
CA ASP A 527 24.55 -6.13 6.75
C ASP A 527 26.04 -6.28 6.43
N LYS A 528 26.38 -6.75 5.22
CA LYS A 528 27.77 -6.86 4.75
C LYS A 528 28.48 -5.51 4.70
N ARG A 529 27.79 -4.42 4.26
CA ARG A 529 28.34 -3.07 4.26
C ARG A 529 28.57 -2.55 5.67
N LYS A 530 27.58 -2.71 6.57
CA LYS A 530 27.70 -2.32 7.99
C LYS A 530 28.78 -3.10 8.74
N THR A 531 29.08 -4.33 8.31
CA THR A 531 30.11 -5.18 8.92
C THR A 531 31.52 -4.77 8.48
N MET A 532 31.67 -4.16 7.30
CA MET A 532 32.94 -3.68 6.77
C MET A 532 33.30 -2.23 7.18
N GLU A 533 32.30 -1.41 7.55
CA GLU A 533 32.48 -0.08 8.16
C GLU A 533 32.86 -0.20 9.64
#